data_904bf108344a259e01448f59c9f2aebb
#
_entry.id   904bf108344a259e01448f59c9f2aebb
#
_cell.length_a   1.000
_cell.length_b   1.000
_cell.length_c   1.000
_cell.angle_alpha   90.00
_cell.angle_beta   90.00
_cell.angle_gamma   90.00
#
_symmetry.space_group_name_H-M   'P 1'
#
loop_
_entity.id
_entity.type
_entity.pdbx_description
1 polymer ?
#
loop_
_entity_poly.entity_id
_entity_poly.type
_entity_poly.pdbx_seq_one_letter_code
_entity_poly.pdbx_strand_id
1 'polypeptide(L)'
;IFKSLALLKQFSFNLSKVIDPYCDCSLSPNRLIFGPLIIINLLFIQLLYTMKKKIKIKLNGKSKTINENSTLLNIIKNFKVPLKKVAIELNQEIVDKKKIKYINLKQNDKIEIVHFIGGG
;
A
#
# COMPACT_ATOMS: atom_id res chain seq x y z
N ILE A 1 -6.04 6.37 1.07
CA ILE A 1 -6.81 7.37 0.32
C ILE A 1 -6.49 8.77 0.82
N PHE A 2 -6.51 9.05 2.15
CA PHE A 2 -6.27 10.41 2.70
C PHE A 2 -4.85 10.97 2.46
N LYS A 3 -3.80 10.14 2.47
CA LYS A 3 -2.42 10.60 2.20
C LYS A 3 -2.19 10.97 0.73
N SER A 4 -2.88 10.34 -0.20
CA SER A 4 -2.81 10.64 -1.63
C SER A 4 -3.44 11.99 -1.96
N LEU A 5 -4.54 12.34 -1.28
CA LEU A 5 -5.23 13.62 -1.47
C LEU A 5 -4.40 14.81 -0.94
N ALA A 6 -3.65 14.60 0.14
CA ALA A 6 -2.75 15.62 0.71
C ALA A 6 -1.58 15.94 -0.23
N LEU A 7 -0.99 14.91 -0.87
CA LEU A 7 0.06 15.08 -1.87
C LEU A 7 -0.44 15.81 -3.14
N LEU A 8 -1.67 15.52 -3.58
CA LEU A 8 -2.30 16.22 -4.70
C LEU A 8 -2.55 17.70 -4.39
N LYS A 9 -2.99 18.03 -3.16
CA LYS A 9 -3.15 19.43 -2.74
C LYS A 9 -1.82 20.18 -2.68
N GLN A 10 -0.74 19.51 -2.24
CA GLN A 10 0.58 20.10 -2.16
C GLN A 10 1.20 20.31 -3.55
N PHE A 11 0.93 19.41 -4.50
CA PHE A 11 1.34 19.55 -5.89
C PHE A 11 0.54 20.64 -6.63
N SER A 12 -0.77 20.71 -6.42
CA SER A 12 -1.62 21.77 -6.97
C SER A 12 -1.24 23.15 -6.45
N PHE A 13 -0.84 23.25 -5.17
CA PHE A 13 -0.39 24.52 -4.58
C PHE A 13 0.97 24.98 -5.11
N ASN A 14 1.86 24.05 -5.45
CA ASN A 14 3.14 24.40 -6.07
C ASN A 14 3.02 24.78 -7.56
N LEU A 15 2.05 24.21 -8.28
CA LEU A 15 1.81 24.58 -9.70
C LEU A 15 1.28 26.01 -9.84
N SER A 16 0.49 26.49 -8.86
CA SER A 16 -0.04 27.85 -8.88
C SER A 16 1.04 28.92 -8.63
N LYS A 17 2.19 28.55 -8.06
CA LYS A 17 3.34 29.45 -7.86
C LYS A 17 4.30 29.54 -9.05
N VAL A 18 4.20 28.62 -10.01
CA VAL A 18 5.05 28.56 -11.20
C VAL A 18 4.44 29.32 -12.38
N ILE A 19 3.18 29.73 -12.27
CA ILE A 19 2.53 30.56 -13.28
C ILE A 19 2.81 32.01 -12.91
N ASP A 20 3.85 32.58 -13.50
CA ASP A 20 4.18 34.00 -13.39
C ASP A 20 3.00 34.85 -13.84
N PRO A 21 2.53 35.81 -13.01
CA PRO A 21 1.42 36.72 -13.39
C PRO A 21 1.79 37.74 -14.48
N TYR A 22 3.02 37.73 -15.00
CA TYR A 22 3.52 38.66 -16.03
C TYR A 22 3.76 37.97 -17.38
N CYS A 23 3.05 36.95 -17.75
CA CYS A 23 3.18 36.37 -19.07
C CYS A 23 2.26 37.12 -20.05
N ASP A 24 2.91 38.00 -20.84
CA ASP A 24 2.33 38.77 -21.94
C ASP A 24 1.56 37.86 -22.91
N CYS A 25 0.30 38.17 -23.17
CA CYS A 25 -0.65 37.37 -23.96
C CYS A 25 -0.41 37.40 -25.49
N SER A 26 0.84 37.55 -25.95
CA SER A 26 1.16 37.61 -27.40
C SER A 26 1.81 36.35 -27.97
N LEU A 27 1.75 35.20 -27.26
CA LEU A 27 2.41 33.98 -27.71
C LEU A 27 1.41 32.89 -28.17
N SER A 28 1.46 32.72 -29.48
CA SER A 28 1.08 31.60 -30.38
C SER A 28 0.21 30.43 -29.88
N PRO A 29 -0.72 29.91 -30.68
CA PRO A 29 -1.70 28.87 -30.35
C PRO A 29 -1.10 27.47 -30.02
N ASN A 30 0.21 27.31 -30.13
CA ASN A 30 0.88 26.02 -29.89
C ASN A 30 1.11 25.66 -28.41
N ARG A 31 0.83 26.54 -27.44
CA ARG A 31 1.00 26.23 -25.99
C ARG A 31 -0.14 25.44 -25.36
N LEU A 32 -1.29 25.35 -26.01
CA LEU A 32 -2.48 24.66 -25.48
C LEU A 32 -2.42 23.15 -25.61
N ILE A 33 -1.48 22.61 -26.41
CA ILE A 33 -1.40 21.14 -26.66
C ILE A 33 -0.65 20.40 -25.57
N PHE A 34 0.30 21.06 -24.88
CA PHE A 34 1.11 20.39 -23.84
C PHE A 34 0.39 20.23 -22.49
N GLY A 35 -0.53 21.12 -22.16
CA GLY A 35 -1.27 21.06 -20.90
C GLY A 35 -2.08 19.77 -20.72
N PRO A 36 -2.96 19.39 -21.66
CA PRO A 36 -3.76 18.17 -21.53
C PRO A 36 -2.91 16.90 -21.57
N LEU A 37 -1.82 16.85 -22.34
CA LEU A 37 -0.91 15.69 -22.39
C LEU A 37 -0.18 15.47 -21.06
N ILE A 38 0.24 16.53 -20.38
CA ILE A 38 0.86 16.46 -19.05
C ILE A 38 -0.15 15.96 -18.02
N ILE A 39 -1.38 16.44 -18.06
CA ILE A 39 -2.45 16.00 -17.15
C ILE A 39 -2.77 14.52 -17.37
N ILE A 40 -2.88 14.09 -18.63
CA ILE A 40 -3.13 12.67 -18.98
C ILE A 40 -1.99 11.79 -18.49
N ASN A 41 -0.73 12.20 -18.66
CA ASN A 41 0.42 11.48 -18.13
C ASN A 41 0.41 11.38 -16.61
N LEU A 42 0.11 12.47 -15.92
CA LEU A 42 0.01 12.48 -14.45
C LEU A 42 -1.12 11.58 -13.96
N LEU A 43 -2.28 11.57 -14.60
CA LEU A 43 -3.39 10.67 -14.29
C LEU A 43 -3.02 9.21 -14.56
N PHE A 44 -2.29 8.93 -15.64
CA PHE A 44 -1.86 7.59 -15.98
C PHE A 44 -0.82 7.06 -14.98
N ILE A 45 0.16 7.89 -14.59
CA ILE A 45 1.12 7.57 -13.52
C ILE A 45 0.39 7.33 -12.18
N GLN A 46 -0.61 8.14 -11.87
CA GLN A 46 -1.44 7.96 -10.69
C GLN A 46 -2.21 6.64 -10.72
N LEU A 47 -2.75 6.27 -11.88
CA LEU A 47 -3.44 4.99 -12.08
C LEU A 47 -2.49 3.81 -11.92
N LEU A 48 -1.29 3.85 -12.50
CA LEU A 48 -0.26 2.82 -12.32
C LEU A 48 0.17 2.68 -10.87
N TYR A 49 0.30 3.79 -10.14
CA TYR A 49 0.68 3.79 -8.72
C TYR A 49 -0.41 3.18 -7.81
N THR A 50 -1.67 3.25 -8.22
CA THR A 50 -2.79 2.65 -7.46
C THR A 50 -2.95 1.15 -7.68
N MET A 51 -2.29 0.58 -8.69
CA MET A 51 -2.28 -0.86 -8.97
C MET A 51 -1.44 -1.58 -7.90
N LYS A 52 -1.97 -1.69 -6.69
CA LYS A 52 -1.31 -2.47 -5.61
C LYS A 52 -1.19 -3.92 -6.04
N LYS A 53 0.04 -4.34 -6.26
CA LYS A 53 0.35 -5.74 -6.55
C LYS A 53 -0.17 -6.63 -5.42
N LYS A 54 -0.85 -7.70 -5.81
CA LYS A 54 -1.41 -8.68 -4.87
C LYS A 54 -0.55 -9.93 -4.87
N ILE A 55 -0.35 -10.51 -3.70
CA ILE A 55 0.37 -11.75 -3.48
C ILE A 55 -0.57 -12.81 -2.88
N LYS A 56 -0.30 -14.06 -3.18
CA LYS A 56 -1.03 -15.20 -2.59
C LYS A 56 -0.20 -15.80 -1.45
N ILE A 57 -0.83 -16.01 -0.32
CA ILE A 57 -0.27 -16.69 0.86
C ILE A 57 -1.17 -17.86 1.25
N LYS A 58 -0.63 -18.77 2.04
CA LYS A 58 -1.42 -19.83 2.71
C LYS A 58 -1.58 -19.49 4.18
N LEU A 59 -2.81 -19.44 4.66
CA LEU A 59 -3.13 -19.20 6.06
C LEU A 59 -3.97 -20.34 6.60
N ASN A 60 -3.43 -21.08 7.60
CA ASN A 60 -4.04 -22.29 8.13
C ASN A 60 -4.50 -23.25 7.00
N GLY A 61 -3.64 -23.49 6.02
CA GLY A 61 -3.91 -24.33 4.87
C GLY A 61 -4.77 -23.71 3.76
N LYS A 62 -5.43 -22.57 3.99
CA LYS A 62 -6.28 -21.89 3.01
C LYS A 62 -5.52 -20.83 2.25
N SER A 63 -5.66 -20.79 0.92
CA SER A 63 -5.06 -19.73 0.10
C SER A 63 -5.79 -18.41 0.30
N LYS A 64 -5.04 -17.34 0.52
CA LYS A 64 -5.54 -15.96 0.61
C LYS A 64 -4.75 -15.02 -0.25
N THR A 65 -5.44 -14.06 -0.86
CA THR A 65 -4.81 -12.97 -1.61
C THR A 65 -4.74 -11.73 -0.73
N ILE A 66 -3.55 -11.17 -0.60
CA ILE A 66 -3.28 -9.97 0.19
C ILE A 66 -2.54 -8.95 -0.66
N ASN A 67 -2.44 -7.71 -0.19
CA ASN A 67 -1.62 -6.71 -0.86
C ASN A 67 -0.14 -7.01 -0.62
N GLU A 68 0.70 -6.78 -1.63
CA GLU A 68 2.15 -6.75 -1.47
C GLU A 68 2.54 -5.76 -0.37
N ASN A 69 3.59 -6.04 0.37
CA ASN A 69 4.05 -5.28 1.54
C ASN A 69 3.10 -5.32 2.76
N SER A 70 2.15 -6.24 2.81
CA SER A 70 1.38 -6.47 4.03
C SER A 70 2.26 -7.10 5.09
N THR A 71 2.21 -6.57 6.31
CA THR A 71 2.93 -7.16 7.45
C THR A 71 2.14 -8.31 8.05
N LEU A 72 2.87 -9.23 8.69
CA LEU A 72 2.26 -10.33 9.42
C LEU A 72 1.27 -9.84 10.48
N LEU A 73 1.58 -8.71 11.15
CA LEU A 73 0.67 -8.08 12.11
C LEU A 73 -0.68 -7.68 11.49
N ASN A 74 -0.67 -7.13 10.27
CA ASN A 74 -1.91 -6.72 9.60
C ASN A 74 -2.83 -7.92 9.34
N ILE A 75 -2.25 -9.05 8.95
CA ILE A 75 -3.02 -10.28 8.73
C ILE A 75 -3.64 -10.75 10.04
N ILE A 76 -2.88 -10.84 11.12
CA ILE A 76 -3.36 -11.30 12.42
C ILE A 76 -4.46 -10.39 12.98
N LYS A 77 -4.32 -9.08 12.85
CA LYS A 77 -5.37 -8.12 13.26
C LYS A 77 -6.67 -8.33 12.50
N ASN A 78 -6.61 -8.60 11.20
CA ASN A 78 -7.80 -8.85 10.39
C ASN A 78 -8.59 -10.09 10.85
N PHE A 79 -7.92 -11.05 11.50
CA PHE A 79 -8.55 -12.25 12.05
C PHE A 79 -9.07 -12.08 13.48
N LYS A 80 -8.88 -10.90 14.10
CA LYS A 80 -9.29 -10.61 15.48
C LYS A 80 -8.75 -11.63 16.50
N VAL A 81 -7.57 -12.19 16.23
CA VAL A 81 -6.97 -13.23 17.06
C VAL A 81 -6.23 -12.58 18.23
N PRO A 82 -6.48 -13.00 19.49
CA PRO A 82 -5.76 -12.48 20.64
C PRO A 82 -4.31 -12.97 20.65
N LEU A 83 -3.36 -12.08 20.33
CA LEU A 83 -1.92 -12.40 20.25
C LEU A 83 -1.34 -13.09 21.49
N LYS A 84 -1.94 -12.86 22.67
CA LYS A 84 -1.46 -13.45 23.91
C LYS A 84 -1.66 -14.96 23.97
N LYS A 85 -2.70 -15.50 23.32
CA LYS A 85 -3.13 -16.91 23.41
C LYS A 85 -2.81 -17.74 22.16
N VAL A 86 -1.95 -17.26 21.27
CA VAL A 86 -1.60 -17.96 20.04
C VAL A 86 -0.10 -18.05 19.82
N ALA A 87 0.32 -19.14 19.20
CA ALA A 87 1.60 -19.25 18.51
C ALA A 87 1.40 -18.96 17.03
N ILE A 88 2.37 -18.33 16.42
CA ILE A 88 2.37 -17.99 15.00
C ILE A 88 3.59 -18.61 14.38
N GLU A 89 3.36 -19.39 13.35
CA GLU A 89 4.39 -20.03 12.56
C GLU A 89 4.40 -19.42 11.17
N LEU A 90 5.56 -19.07 10.68
CA LEU A 90 5.79 -18.58 9.33
C LEU A 90 6.83 -19.50 8.66
N ASN A 91 6.42 -20.18 7.59
CA ASN A 91 7.29 -21.09 6.83
C ASN A 91 7.99 -22.14 7.72
N GLN A 92 7.25 -22.75 8.66
CA GLN A 92 7.74 -23.77 9.61
C GLN A 92 8.66 -23.23 10.72
N GLU A 93 8.73 -21.91 10.89
CA GLU A 93 9.46 -21.28 11.98
C GLU A 93 8.52 -20.51 12.91
N ILE A 94 8.69 -20.69 14.23
CA ILE A 94 7.91 -19.95 15.23
C ILE A 94 8.39 -18.50 15.27
N VAL A 95 7.48 -17.56 15.08
CA VAL A 95 7.78 -16.14 15.04
C VAL A 95 7.63 -15.51 16.42
N ASP A 96 8.65 -14.76 16.85
CA ASP A 96 8.56 -13.93 18.05
C ASP A 96 7.51 -12.84 17.86
N LYS A 97 6.59 -12.72 18.82
CA LYS A 97 5.52 -11.72 18.83
C LYS A 97 6.03 -10.28 18.73
N LYS A 98 7.24 -10.01 19.21
CA LYS A 98 7.87 -8.69 19.11
C LYS A 98 8.25 -8.33 17.67
N LYS A 99 8.56 -9.32 16.84
CA LYS A 99 9.03 -9.14 15.45
C LYS A 99 7.90 -9.10 14.44
N ILE A 100 6.69 -9.54 14.77
CA ILE A 100 5.53 -9.66 13.85
C ILE A 100 5.23 -8.37 13.08
N LYS A 101 5.43 -7.21 13.69
CA LYS A 101 5.16 -5.90 13.06
C LYS A 101 6.15 -5.52 11.97
N TYR A 102 7.33 -6.13 11.96
CA TYR A 102 8.39 -5.83 11.01
C TYR A 102 8.50 -6.86 9.88
N ILE A 103 7.80 -7.98 9.99
CA ILE A 103 7.85 -9.05 8.99
C ILE A 103 6.88 -8.72 7.86
N ASN A 104 7.43 -8.46 6.68
CA ASN A 104 6.67 -8.30 5.45
C ASN A 104 6.47 -9.67 4.80
N LEU A 105 5.25 -9.95 4.39
CA LEU A 105 4.89 -11.21 3.76
C LEU A 105 5.26 -11.22 2.28
N LYS A 106 5.68 -12.39 1.81
CA LYS A 106 6.07 -12.65 0.42
C LYS A 106 5.08 -13.60 -0.26
N GLN A 107 5.21 -13.69 -1.56
CA GLN A 107 4.46 -14.66 -2.36
C GLN A 107 4.73 -16.10 -1.87
N ASN A 108 3.66 -16.88 -1.70
CA ASN A 108 3.65 -18.27 -1.27
C ASN A 108 4.03 -18.52 0.20
N ASP A 109 4.15 -17.48 1.03
CA ASP A 109 4.35 -17.68 2.46
C ASP A 109 3.24 -18.52 3.08
N LYS A 110 3.64 -19.42 3.98
CA LYS A 110 2.73 -20.24 4.78
C LYS A 110 2.69 -19.69 6.21
N ILE A 111 1.49 -19.37 6.68
CA ILE A 111 1.24 -18.86 8.02
C ILE A 111 0.32 -19.85 8.73
N GLU A 112 0.72 -20.31 9.88
CA GLU A 112 -0.12 -21.14 10.75
C GLU A 112 -0.30 -20.44 12.10
N ILE A 113 -1.54 -20.35 12.53
CA ILE A 113 -1.92 -19.72 13.80
C ILE A 113 -2.54 -20.81 14.65
N VAL A 114 -1.84 -21.16 15.73
CA VAL A 114 -2.27 -22.19 16.68
C VAL A 114 -2.69 -21.53 17.98
N HIS A 115 -3.91 -21.83 18.43
CA HIS A 115 -4.39 -21.39 19.74
C HIS A 115 -3.83 -22.29 20.84
N PHE A 116 -3.26 -21.69 21.86
CA PHE A 116 -3.01 -22.43 23.10
C PHE A 116 -4.35 -22.66 23.79
N ILE A 117 -4.82 -23.90 23.74
CA ILE A 117 -5.90 -24.36 24.59
C ILE A 117 -5.22 -24.58 25.94
N GLY A 118 -5.35 -23.61 26.85
CA GLY A 118 -4.88 -23.79 28.22
C GLY A 118 -5.67 -24.93 28.87
N GLY A 119 -5.06 -26.09 28.93
CA GLY A 119 -5.47 -27.09 29.88
C GLY A 119 -4.92 -26.65 31.24
N GLY A 120 -5.77 -26.22 32.11
CA GLY A 120 -5.47 -25.96 33.50
C GLY A 120 -5.78 -27.15 34.32
#